data_e290f045c96b506cac53e87c6a25df99
#
_entry.id   e290f045c96b506cac53e87c6a25df99
#
_cell.length_a   1.000
_cell.length_b   1.000
_cell.length_c   1.000
_cell.angle_alpha   90.00
_cell.angle_beta   90.00
_cell.angle_gamma   90.00
#
_symmetry.space_group_name_H-M   'P 1'
#
loop_
_entity.id
_entity.type
_entity.pdbx_description
1 polymer ?
#
loop_
_entity_poly.entity_id
_entity_poly.type
_entity_poly.pdbx_seq_one_letter_code
_entity_poly.pdbx_strand_id
1 'polypeptide(L)'
;LIDRVIPMLPRELSNGICSLNMGEDRFTLSCSMVINNKGEVIDSKVYKGLIKVTERMNYNDVQKILDKSDEKVLKRYEKYIMQFELMAELATIIKNRRLEKGYINLDLPESKIELDKDGWAIDVHKYETHFSNEIIEQFMLTANETVAEKFYWLNAPFIYRIHEEPD
;
A
#
# COMPACT_ATOMS: atom_id res chain seq x y z
N LEU A 1 19.57 1.70 -5.74
CA LEU A 1 20.46 1.68 -6.90
C LEU A 1 19.60 1.61 -8.16
N ILE A 2 20.13 2.09 -9.28
CA ILE A 2 19.39 2.17 -10.56
C ILE A 2 18.98 0.80 -11.06
N ASP A 3 19.85 -0.19 -10.88
CA ASP A 3 19.75 -1.54 -11.46
C ASP A 3 19.27 -2.62 -10.50
N ARG A 4 19.30 -2.35 -9.19
CA ARG A 4 18.97 -3.36 -8.19
C ARG A 4 18.49 -2.77 -6.87
N VAL A 5 17.68 -3.56 -6.16
CA VAL A 5 17.30 -3.28 -4.77
C VAL A 5 18.26 -4.02 -3.84
N ILE A 6 18.91 -3.26 -2.95
CA ILE A 6 19.70 -3.81 -1.86
C ILE A 6 18.87 -3.72 -0.60
N PRO A 7 18.50 -4.85 0.03
CA PRO A 7 17.74 -4.83 1.27
C PRO A 7 18.56 -4.17 2.40
N MET A 8 17.91 -3.37 3.24
CA MET A 8 18.53 -2.78 4.43
C MET A 8 18.76 -3.80 5.55
N LEU A 9 18.01 -4.89 5.54
CA LEU A 9 18.12 -6.02 6.48
C LEU A 9 18.65 -7.25 5.73
N PRO A 10 19.24 -8.22 6.42
CA PRO A 10 19.58 -9.52 5.83
C PRO A 10 18.38 -10.13 5.09
N ARG A 11 18.64 -10.84 4.00
CA ARG A 11 17.58 -11.41 3.15
C ARG A 11 16.66 -12.37 3.89
N GLU A 12 17.19 -13.10 4.86
CA GLU A 12 16.46 -14.03 5.73
C GLU A 12 15.37 -13.29 6.54
N LEU A 13 15.61 -12.03 6.88
CA LEU A 13 14.63 -11.17 7.53
C LEU A 13 13.73 -10.50 6.48
N SER A 14 14.29 -9.74 5.54
CA SER A 14 13.53 -8.89 4.62
C SER A 14 12.64 -9.70 3.65
N ASN A 15 13.12 -10.82 3.15
CA ASN A 15 12.39 -11.68 2.21
C ASN A 15 11.83 -12.96 2.85
N GLY A 16 12.29 -13.29 4.07
CA GLY A 16 11.88 -14.46 4.85
C GLY A 16 10.85 -14.11 5.93
N ILE A 17 11.31 -14.08 7.18
CA ILE A 17 10.44 -13.96 8.37
C ILE A 17 9.58 -12.69 8.37
N CYS A 18 10.12 -11.56 7.89
CA CYS A 18 9.41 -10.27 7.86
C CYS A 18 8.58 -10.07 6.59
N SER A 19 8.61 -11.00 5.63
CA SER A 19 7.81 -10.93 4.42
C SER A 19 6.50 -11.71 4.57
N LEU A 20 5.38 -11.11 4.17
CA LEU A 20 4.06 -11.75 4.17
C LEU A 20 3.91 -12.67 2.95
N ASN A 21 4.68 -13.76 2.94
CA ASN A 21 4.67 -14.71 1.84
C ASN A 21 3.36 -15.50 1.80
N MET A 22 2.89 -15.79 0.58
CA MET A 22 1.66 -16.55 0.37
C MET A 22 1.77 -17.96 0.96
N GLY A 23 0.75 -18.38 1.68
CA GLY A 23 0.65 -19.73 2.24
C GLY A 23 1.48 -19.98 3.51
N GLU A 24 2.20 -19.00 4.00
CA GLU A 24 3.03 -19.11 5.19
C GLU A 24 2.43 -18.34 6.37
N ASP A 25 2.56 -18.91 7.56
CA ASP A 25 2.15 -18.25 8.79
C ASP A 25 3.17 -17.17 9.18
N ARG A 26 2.67 -15.96 9.49
CA ARG A 26 3.52 -14.82 9.86
C ARG A 26 2.96 -14.09 11.06
N PHE A 27 3.85 -13.81 12.04
CA PHE A 27 3.52 -12.89 13.11
C PHE A 27 3.43 -11.46 12.57
N THR A 28 2.43 -10.74 13.00
CA THR A 28 2.19 -9.36 12.59
C THR A 28 1.89 -8.45 13.78
N LEU A 29 2.23 -7.18 13.61
CA LEU A 29 1.58 -6.10 14.34
C LEU A 29 0.51 -5.53 13.42
N SER A 30 -0.75 -5.65 13.81
CA SER A 30 -1.88 -5.31 12.97
C SER A 30 -2.64 -4.13 13.53
N CYS A 31 -3.12 -3.25 12.65
CA CYS A 31 -4.02 -2.16 12.97
C CYS A 31 -5.37 -2.41 12.30
N SER A 32 -6.41 -2.61 13.10
CA SER A 32 -7.80 -2.69 12.63
C SER A 32 -8.45 -1.33 12.83
N MET A 33 -9.18 -0.86 11.82
CA MET A 33 -9.84 0.45 11.83
C MET A 33 -11.28 0.31 11.37
N VAL A 34 -12.18 1.04 12.01
CA VAL A 34 -13.55 1.25 11.55
C VAL A 34 -13.64 2.64 10.96
N ILE A 35 -13.97 2.70 9.68
CA ILE A 35 -14.03 3.97 8.92
C ILE A 35 -15.48 4.21 8.52
N ASN A 36 -16.00 5.42 8.79
CA ASN A 36 -17.34 5.80 8.42
C ASN A 36 -17.42 6.25 6.95
N ASN A 37 -18.63 6.53 6.47
CA ASN A 37 -18.89 6.99 5.09
C ASN A 37 -18.33 8.39 4.74
N LYS A 38 -17.78 9.09 5.75
CA LYS A 38 -17.04 10.35 5.57
C LYS A 38 -15.53 10.16 5.53
N GLY A 39 -15.05 8.91 5.56
CA GLY A 39 -13.62 8.58 5.58
C GLY A 39 -12.96 8.84 6.95
N GLU A 40 -13.72 8.92 8.04
CA GLU A 40 -13.19 9.13 9.38
C GLU A 40 -12.96 7.79 10.08
N VAL A 41 -11.79 7.64 10.68
CA VAL A 41 -11.52 6.52 11.58
C VAL A 41 -12.26 6.80 12.90
N ILE A 42 -13.30 6.01 13.16
CA ILE A 42 -14.15 6.15 14.36
C ILE A 42 -13.78 5.18 15.47
N ASP A 43 -13.09 4.11 15.15
CA ASP A 43 -12.51 3.18 16.12
C ASP A 43 -11.25 2.53 15.54
N SER A 44 -10.30 2.18 16.41
CA SER A 44 -9.07 1.50 16.01
C SER A 44 -8.50 0.62 17.10
N LYS A 45 -7.91 -0.50 16.68
CA LYS A 45 -7.24 -1.43 17.58
C LYS A 45 -5.90 -1.88 16.99
N VAL A 46 -4.83 -1.74 17.77
CA VAL A 46 -3.49 -2.27 17.44
C VAL A 46 -3.26 -3.53 18.27
N TYR A 47 -2.86 -4.62 17.62
CA TYR A 47 -2.68 -5.92 18.29
C TYR A 47 -1.65 -6.79 17.57
N LYS A 48 -1.08 -7.74 18.30
CA LYS A 48 -0.25 -8.80 17.74
C LYS A 48 -1.15 -9.86 17.11
N GLY A 49 -0.82 -10.31 15.92
CA GLY A 49 -1.59 -11.30 15.19
C GLY A 49 -0.71 -12.39 14.58
N LEU A 50 -1.35 -13.46 14.16
CA LEU A 50 -0.81 -14.48 13.28
C LEU A 50 -1.68 -14.51 12.04
N ILE A 51 -1.08 -14.27 10.89
CA ILE A 51 -1.80 -14.26 9.60
C ILE A 51 -1.20 -15.26 8.62
N LYS A 52 -2.02 -15.66 7.66
CA LYS A 52 -1.60 -16.45 6.50
C LYS A 52 -2.13 -15.78 5.25
N VAL A 53 -1.24 -15.30 4.39
CA VAL A 53 -1.64 -14.66 3.12
C VAL A 53 -2.17 -15.72 2.17
N THR A 54 -3.40 -15.55 1.73
CA THR A 54 -4.08 -16.50 0.84
C THR A 54 -3.64 -16.36 -0.60
N GLU A 55 -3.43 -15.11 -1.06
CA GLU A 55 -3.07 -14.81 -2.45
C GLU A 55 -2.12 -13.62 -2.50
N ARG A 56 -1.05 -13.73 -3.31
CA ARG A 56 -0.15 -12.62 -3.59
C ARG A 56 -0.59 -11.91 -4.86
N MET A 57 -1.21 -10.76 -4.71
CA MET A 57 -1.65 -9.93 -5.81
C MET A 57 -0.56 -9.01 -6.34
N ASN A 58 -0.75 -8.49 -7.54
CA ASN A 58 0.06 -7.43 -8.13
C ASN A 58 -0.85 -6.30 -8.64
N TYR A 59 -0.30 -5.10 -8.76
CA TYR A 59 -1.07 -3.90 -9.13
C TYR A 59 -1.71 -4.02 -10.50
N ASN A 60 -1.03 -4.60 -11.48
CA ASN A 60 -1.54 -4.72 -12.84
C ASN A 60 -2.78 -5.63 -12.91
N ASP A 61 -2.76 -6.78 -12.22
CA ASP A 61 -3.91 -7.68 -12.20
C ASP A 61 -5.08 -7.05 -11.42
N VAL A 62 -4.81 -6.35 -10.30
CA VAL A 62 -5.86 -5.64 -9.57
C VAL A 62 -6.45 -4.52 -10.42
N GLN A 63 -5.64 -3.76 -11.16
CA GLN A 63 -6.14 -2.75 -12.09
C GLN A 63 -7.05 -3.35 -13.17
N LYS A 64 -6.64 -4.47 -13.77
CA LYS A 64 -7.46 -5.18 -14.76
C LYS A 64 -8.79 -5.68 -14.18
N ILE A 65 -8.81 -6.08 -12.91
CA ILE A 65 -10.04 -6.46 -12.21
C ILE A 65 -10.97 -5.25 -12.07
N LEU A 66 -10.46 -4.11 -11.62
CA LEU A 66 -11.25 -2.89 -11.44
C LEU A 66 -11.78 -2.34 -12.77
N ASP A 67 -10.98 -2.37 -13.83
CA ASP A 67 -11.34 -1.92 -15.17
C ASP A 67 -12.18 -2.95 -15.94
N LYS A 68 -12.28 -4.18 -15.42
CA LYS A 68 -12.95 -5.32 -16.09
C LYS A 68 -12.40 -5.58 -17.51
N SER A 69 -11.07 -5.38 -17.69
CA SER A 69 -10.44 -5.34 -19.01
C SER A 69 -9.86 -6.69 -19.48
N ASP A 70 -9.80 -7.72 -18.61
CA ASP A 70 -9.21 -9.02 -18.93
C ASP A 70 -10.03 -10.16 -18.33
N GLU A 71 -10.79 -10.88 -19.18
CA GLU A 71 -11.65 -11.98 -18.76
C GLU A 71 -10.91 -13.13 -18.07
N LYS A 72 -9.65 -13.40 -18.46
CA LYS A 72 -8.83 -14.46 -17.84
C LYS A 72 -8.46 -14.09 -16.41
N VAL A 73 -8.09 -12.83 -16.18
CA VAL A 73 -7.79 -12.30 -14.86
C VAL A 73 -9.03 -12.29 -13.98
N LEU A 74 -10.17 -11.83 -14.52
CA LEU A 74 -11.45 -11.83 -13.81
C LEU A 74 -11.86 -13.24 -13.37
N LYS A 75 -11.76 -14.23 -14.26
CA LYS A 75 -12.08 -15.62 -13.92
C LYS A 75 -11.13 -16.20 -12.88
N ARG A 76 -9.83 -15.90 -12.98
CA ARG A 76 -8.81 -16.38 -12.03
C ARG A 76 -9.09 -15.85 -10.61
N TYR A 77 -9.48 -14.59 -10.48
CA TYR A 77 -9.64 -13.90 -9.21
C TYR A 77 -11.10 -13.61 -8.86
N GLU A 78 -12.05 -14.34 -9.44
CA GLU A 78 -13.50 -14.14 -9.30
C GLU A 78 -13.93 -13.96 -7.83
N LYS A 79 -13.39 -14.78 -6.93
CA LYS A 79 -13.70 -14.75 -5.49
C LYS A 79 -13.25 -13.46 -4.77
N TYR A 80 -12.39 -12.64 -5.39
CA TYR A 80 -11.86 -11.42 -4.79
C TYR A 80 -12.40 -10.14 -5.43
N ILE A 81 -13.13 -10.22 -6.54
CA ILE A 81 -13.60 -9.04 -7.31
C ILE A 81 -14.36 -8.08 -6.40
N MET A 82 -15.35 -8.59 -5.66
CA MET A 82 -16.15 -7.77 -4.75
C MET A 82 -15.29 -7.08 -3.68
N GLN A 83 -14.26 -7.76 -3.16
CA GLN A 83 -13.36 -7.17 -2.17
C GLN A 83 -12.56 -6.03 -2.76
N PHE A 84 -12.06 -6.16 -3.99
CA PHE A 84 -11.33 -5.08 -4.66
C PHE A 84 -12.24 -3.90 -5.01
N GLU A 85 -13.48 -4.14 -5.40
CA GLU A 85 -14.46 -3.07 -5.62
C GLU A 85 -14.74 -2.29 -4.31
N LEU A 86 -14.93 -2.98 -3.19
CA LEU A 86 -15.08 -2.33 -1.88
C LEU A 86 -13.81 -1.59 -1.41
N MET A 87 -12.64 -2.14 -1.67
CA MET A 87 -11.37 -1.45 -1.39
C MET A 87 -11.23 -0.17 -2.23
N ALA A 88 -11.62 -0.20 -3.48
CA ALA A 88 -11.62 0.95 -4.37
C ALA A 88 -12.59 2.05 -3.90
N GLU A 89 -13.80 1.67 -3.48
CA GLU A 89 -14.78 2.57 -2.89
C GLU A 89 -14.23 3.24 -1.62
N LEU A 90 -13.72 2.45 -0.68
CA LEU A 90 -13.14 2.96 0.56
C LEU A 90 -11.96 3.89 0.31
N ALA A 91 -11.05 3.53 -0.59
CA ALA A 91 -9.90 4.37 -0.93
C ALA A 91 -10.34 5.71 -1.51
N THR A 92 -11.38 5.70 -2.34
CA THR A 92 -11.97 6.93 -2.92
C THR A 92 -12.56 7.83 -1.82
N ILE A 93 -13.27 7.27 -0.86
CA ILE A 93 -13.83 8.02 0.28
C ILE A 93 -12.70 8.65 1.10
N ILE A 94 -11.67 7.90 1.42
CA ILE A 94 -10.51 8.39 2.18
C ILE A 94 -9.79 9.51 1.41
N LYS A 95 -9.54 9.32 0.12
CA LYS A 95 -8.90 10.32 -0.74
C LYS A 95 -9.67 11.62 -0.78
N ASN A 96 -10.98 11.55 -1.02
CA ASN A 96 -11.84 12.73 -1.09
C ASN A 96 -11.76 13.54 0.21
N ARG A 97 -11.82 12.88 1.37
CA ARG A 97 -11.63 13.54 2.64
C ARG A 97 -10.26 14.22 2.77
N ARG A 98 -9.19 13.60 2.28
CA ARG A 98 -7.85 14.21 2.29
C ARG A 98 -7.79 15.44 1.41
N LEU A 99 -8.41 15.40 0.23
CA LEU A 99 -8.51 16.55 -0.66
C LEU A 99 -9.24 17.72 0.00
N GLU A 100 -10.34 17.45 0.70
CA GLU A 100 -11.07 18.46 1.47
C GLU A 100 -10.22 19.10 2.59
N LYS A 101 -9.25 18.34 3.14
CA LYS A 101 -8.30 18.81 4.14
C LYS A 101 -7.06 19.50 3.56
N GLY A 102 -7.00 19.72 2.25
CA GLY A 102 -5.89 20.41 1.60
C GLY A 102 -4.75 19.48 1.12
N TYR A 103 -4.99 18.17 1.02
CA TYR A 103 -4.01 17.26 0.40
C TYR A 103 -3.75 17.66 -1.04
N ILE A 104 -2.47 17.81 -1.38
CA ILE A 104 -2.02 18.12 -2.74
C ILE A 104 -1.55 16.80 -3.38
N ASN A 105 -2.23 16.39 -4.44
CA ASN A 105 -1.79 15.28 -5.25
C ASN A 105 -0.73 15.76 -6.25
N LEU A 106 0.54 15.55 -5.91
CA LEU A 106 1.65 15.85 -6.83
C LEU A 106 1.90 14.61 -7.70
N ASP A 107 1.37 14.62 -8.91
CA ASP A 107 1.70 13.59 -9.93
C ASP A 107 3.11 13.85 -10.48
N LEU A 108 4.12 13.54 -9.67
CA LEU A 108 5.52 13.60 -10.10
C LEU A 108 5.86 12.30 -10.84
N PRO A 109 6.28 12.40 -12.12
CA PRO A 109 6.64 11.22 -12.89
C PRO A 109 7.90 10.57 -12.30
N GLU A 110 7.78 9.32 -11.89
CA GLU A 110 8.93 8.47 -11.57
C GLU A 110 9.49 7.88 -12.86
N SER A 111 10.82 7.87 -12.98
CA SER A 111 11.50 7.29 -14.13
C SER A 111 11.89 5.85 -13.87
N LYS A 112 11.56 4.97 -14.81
CA LYS A 112 12.05 3.59 -14.84
C LYS A 112 13.12 3.49 -15.90
N ILE A 113 14.31 3.02 -15.51
CA ILE A 113 15.43 2.79 -16.40
C ILE A 113 15.43 1.35 -16.84
N GLU A 114 15.42 1.09 -18.12
CA GLU A 114 15.59 -0.23 -18.71
C GLU A 114 17.05 -0.47 -19.01
N LEU A 115 17.55 -1.66 -18.56
CA LEU A 115 18.94 -2.03 -18.73
C LEU A 115 19.04 -3.21 -19.70
N ASP A 116 20.12 -3.26 -20.47
CA ASP A 116 20.48 -4.44 -21.24
C ASP A 116 21.10 -5.55 -20.37
N LYS A 117 21.52 -6.65 -21.01
CA LYS A 117 22.09 -7.82 -20.32
C LYS A 117 23.44 -7.51 -19.66
N ASP A 118 24.12 -6.47 -20.11
CA ASP A 118 25.43 -6.03 -19.61
C ASP A 118 25.29 -4.93 -18.55
N GLY A 119 24.06 -4.47 -18.28
CA GLY A 119 23.76 -3.46 -17.28
C GLY A 119 23.82 -2.01 -17.80
N TRP A 120 23.86 -1.80 -19.12
CA TRP A 120 23.82 -0.47 -19.73
C TRP A 120 22.37 -0.02 -19.90
N ALA A 121 22.13 1.26 -19.65
CA ALA A 121 20.81 1.86 -19.84
C ALA A 121 20.49 1.95 -21.33
N ILE A 122 19.38 1.32 -21.74
CA ILE A 122 18.89 1.31 -23.13
C ILE A 122 17.67 2.22 -23.32
N ASP A 123 16.87 2.41 -22.27
CA ASP A 123 15.71 3.28 -22.32
C ASP A 123 15.37 3.85 -20.94
N VAL A 124 14.63 4.98 -20.95
CA VAL A 124 14.10 5.63 -19.77
C VAL A 124 12.65 6.00 -20.04
N HIS A 125 11.71 5.37 -19.33
CA HIS A 125 10.29 5.65 -19.48
C HIS A 125 9.63 5.98 -18.13
N LYS A 126 8.47 6.61 -18.20
CA LYS A 126 7.68 6.93 -17.01
C LYS A 126 7.21 5.61 -16.37
N TYR A 127 7.40 5.47 -15.05
CA TYR A 127 6.77 4.39 -14.30
C TYR A 127 5.25 4.64 -14.29
N GLU A 128 4.49 3.67 -14.78
CA GLU A 128 3.03 3.77 -14.79
C GLU A 128 2.49 3.44 -13.41
N THR A 129 1.86 4.42 -12.79
CA THR A 129 1.07 4.24 -11.57
C THR A 129 -0.40 4.12 -11.93
N HIS A 130 -1.06 3.14 -11.32
CA HIS A 130 -2.48 2.87 -11.53
C HIS A 130 -3.29 3.18 -10.27
N PHE A 131 -4.60 3.25 -10.39
CA PHE A 131 -5.49 3.44 -9.25
C PHE A 131 -5.31 2.32 -8.19
N SER A 132 -4.96 1.11 -8.62
CA SER A 132 -4.61 0.00 -7.71
C SER A 132 -3.43 0.32 -6.77
N ASN A 133 -2.45 1.13 -7.21
CA ASN A 133 -1.37 1.62 -6.35
C ASN A 133 -1.90 2.63 -5.33
N GLU A 134 -2.79 3.53 -5.78
CA GLU A 134 -3.40 4.55 -4.92
C GLU A 134 -4.25 3.94 -3.80
N ILE A 135 -4.97 2.84 -4.06
CA ILE A 135 -5.72 2.11 -3.01
C ILE A 135 -4.80 1.76 -1.83
N ILE A 136 -3.65 1.17 -2.12
CA ILE A 136 -2.69 0.77 -1.08
C ILE A 136 -2.09 2.00 -0.40
N GLU A 137 -1.76 3.05 -1.16
CA GLU A 137 -1.26 4.31 -0.62
C GLU A 137 -2.24 4.91 0.40
N GLN A 138 -3.53 5.04 0.06
CA GLN A 138 -4.54 5.58 0.96
C GLN A 138 -4.66 4.74 2.24
N PHE A 139 -4.61 3.43 2.13
CA PHE A 139 -4.66 2.54 3.30
C PHE A 139 -3.41 2.63 4.15
N MET A 140 -2.22 2.70 3.54
CA MET A 140 -0.96 2.89 4.26
C MET A 140 -0.93 4.22 5.02
N LEU A 141 -1.31 5.32 4.38
CA LEU A 141 -1.36 6.63 5.00
C LEU A 141 -2.33 6.63 6.20
N THR A 142 -3.53 6.07 6.02
CA THR A 142 -4.52 5.99 7.08
C THR A 142 -4.05 5.14 8.26
N ALA A 143 -3.40 4.01 8.00
CA ALA A 143 -2.82 3.17 9.04
C ALA A 143 -1.70 3.88 9.79
N ASN A 144 -0.79 4.55 9.07
CA ASN A 144 0.32 5.29 9.67
C ASN A 144 -0.18 6.42 10.57
N GLU A 145 -1.14 7.22 10.10
CA GLU A 145 -1.76 8.30 10.89
C GLU A 145 -2.45 7.76 12.14
N THR A 146 -3.26 6.70 11.99
CA THR A 146 -4.00 6.09 13.10
C THR A 146 -3.06 5.54 14.18
N VAL A 147 -1.98 4.88 13.77
CA VAL A 147 -0.98 4.34 14.72
C VAL A 147 -0.23 5.48 15.39
N ALA A 148 0.23 6.48 14.63
CA ALA A 148 0.96 7.62 15.18
C ALA A 148 0.11 8.38 16.21
N GLU A 149 -1.13 8.71 15.86
CA GLU A 149 -2.07 9.40 16.76
C GLU A 149 -2.34 8.60 18.03
N LYS A 150 -2.58 7.30 17.91
CA LYS A 150 -2.84 6.43 19.05
C LYS A 150 -1.65 6.38 20.03
N PHE A 151 -0.43 6.24 19.54
CA PHE A 151 0.76 6.20 20.40
C PHE A 151 1.10 7.58 20.98
N TYR A 152 0.77 8.66 20.28
CA TYR A 152 0.88 10.03 20.80
C TYR A 152 0.01 10.21 22.06
N TRP A 153 -1.29 9.87 21.97
CA TRP A 153 -2.21 10.02 23.09
C TRP A 153 -1.93 9.06 24.26
N LEU A 154 -1.33 7.90 23.98
CA LEU A 154 -0.86 6.97 25.01
C LEU A 154 0.40 7.45 25.74
N ASN A 155 1.02 8.52 25.25
CA ASN A 155 2.31 9.02 25.79
C ASN A 155 3.39 7.96 25.80
N ALA A 156 3.33 7.00 24.86
CA ALA A 156 4.27 5.90 24.74
C ALA A 156 5.52 6.33 23.94
N PRO A 157 6.70 5.82 24.27
CA PRO A 157 7.90 6.05 23.45
C PRO A 157 7.68 5.56 22.03
N PHE A 158 7.75 6.47 21.05
CA PHE A 158 7.50 6.18 19.65
C PHE A 158 8.34 7.10 18.76
N ILE A 159 8.80 6.61 17.61
CA ILE A 159 9.55 7.41 16.66
C ILE A 159 8.57 7.96 15.60
N TYR A 160 8.45 9.28 15.53
CA TYR A 160 7.60 9.96 14.57
C TYR A 160 8.42 10.51 13.42
N ARG A 161 7.90 10.39 12.20
CA ARG A 161 8.35 11.19 11.06
C ARG A 161 7.40 12.38 10.93
N ILE A 162 7.94 13.57 11.11
CA ILE A 162 7.19 14.81 11.00
C ILE A 162 7.68 15.61 9.80
N HIS A 163 6.81 16.47 9.28
CA HIS A 163 7.11 17.50 8.30
C HIS A 163 6.64 18.84 8.87
N GLU A 164 7.49 19.83 8.77
CA GLU A 164 7.10 21.21 9.12
C GLU A 164 6.18 21.77 8.04
N GLU A 165 5.45 22.83 8.39
CA GLU A 165 4.66 23.55 7.40
C GLU A 165 5.58 24.16 6.35
N PRO A 166 5.20 24.18 5.07
CA PRO A 166 5.98 24.83 4.03
C PRO A 166 6.03 26.34 4.27
N ASP A 167 7.21 26.96 4.01
CA ASP A 167 7.43 28.39 4.10
C ASP A 167 6.61 29.18 3.05
#